data_0a1359272c1f3093cbd6e0ba98a37b81
#
_entry.id   0a1359272c1f3093cbd6e0ba98a37b81
#
_cell.length_a   1.000
_cell.length_b   1.000
_cell.length_c   1.000
_cell.angle_alpha   90.00
_cell.angle_beta   90.00
_cell.angle_gamma   90.00
#
_symmetry.space_group_name_H-M   'P 1'
#
loop_
_entity.id
_entity.type
_entity.pdbx_description
1 polymer ?
#
loop_
_entity_poly.entity_id
_entity_poly.type
_entity_poly.pdbx_seq_one_letter_code
_entity_poly.pdbx_strand_id
1 'polypeptide(L)'
;TDLVILGEKIALGQSKTINFSFAKLYTSSKVEIPVIIQRAKTPGPTVLITAGIHGDEINGVEIVRQIIARKINIPISGTTICIPILNTFGFLNADRTFPDGRDLNRVFPGTKTGSLASRVAYYFTKEILPFADYCLDFHTGGAQRFNAPQIRITPKSPELLKLASIFNAPFTVHVSNISKSYRTTCHKIGTPILLFEGGKSQS
;
A
#
# COMPACT_ATOMS: atom_id res chain seq x y z
N THR A 1 -2.11 -24.56 -4.37
CA THR A 1 -2.17 -24.41 -2.91
C THR A 1 -3.04 -23.20 -2.60
N ASP A 2 -3.90 -23.29 -1.59
CA ASP A 2 -4.74 -22.18 -1.18
C ASP A 2 -3.89 -21.08 -0.54
N LEU A 3 -4.29 -19.82 -0.78
CA LEU A 3 -3.70 -18.65 -0.16
C LEU A 3 -4.47 -18.35 1.12
N VAL A 4 -3.79 -18.17 2.24
CA VAL A 4 -4.41 -17.79 3.51
C VAL A 4 -3.86 -16.43 3.94
N ILE A 5 -4.70 -15.40 3.89
CA ILE A 5 -4.37 -14.02 4.28
C ILE A 5 -5.33 -13.59 5.39
N LEU A 6 -4.81 -13.04 6.47
CA LEU A 6 -5.60 -12.58 7.63
C LEU A 6 -6.55 -13.65 8.17
N GLY A 7 -6.14 -14.92 8.12
CA GLY A 7 -6.96 -16.07 8.56
C GLY A 7 -7.99 -16.54 7.54
N GLU A 8 -8.14 -15.85 6.41
CA GLU A 8 -9.12 -16.18 5.38
C GLU A 8 -8.49 -16.94 4.22
N LYS A 9 -9.13 -18.04 3.86
CA LYS A 9 -8.72 -18.89 2.73
C LYS A 9 -9.28 -18.34 1.42
N ILE A 10 -8.41 -18.18 0.43
CA ILE A 10 -8.77 -17.72 -0.92
C ILE A 10 -8.28 -18.78 -1.93
N ALA A 11 -9.21 -19.44 -2.60
CA ALA A 11 -8.89 -20.43 -3.64
C ALA A 11 -8.57 -19.74 -4.97
N LEU A 12 -8.00 -20.48 -5.91
CA LEU A 12 -7.81 -20.01 -7.30
C LEU A 12 -9.17 -19.65 -7.92
N GLY A 13 -9.20 -18.52 -8.61
CA GLY A 13 -10.40 -17.98 -9.25
C GLY A 13 -11.37 -17.25 -8.30
N GLN A 14 -11.01 -17.10 -7.03
CA GLN A 14 -11.84 -16.39 -6.05
C GLN A 14 -11.42 -14.94 -5.86
N SER A 15 -12.42 -14.13 -5.50
CA SER A 15 -12.22 -12.77 -4.99
C SER A 15 -12.79 -12.66 -3.58
N LYS A 16 -12.13 -11.87 -2.73
CA LYS A 16 -12.55 -11.65 -1.35
C LYS A 16 -12.19 -10.25 -0.89
N THR A 17 -13.09 -9.64 -0.12
CA THR A 17 -12.78 -8.44 0.65
C THR A 17 -12.71 -8.82 2.12
N ILE A 18 -11.59 -8.49 2.76
CA ILE A 18 -11.34 -8.74 4.18
C ILE A 18 -11.21 -7.40 4.87
N ASN A 19 -11.94 -7.20 5.95
CA ASN A 19 -11.78 -6.01 6.78
C ASN A 19 -10.73 -6.29 7.85
N PHE A 20 -9.56 -5.71 7.67
CA PHE A 20 -8.45 -5.86 8.60
C PHE A 20 -8.63 -4.92 9.80
N SER A 21 -8.92 -5.50 10.96
CA SER A 21 -9.11 -4.76 12.22
C SER A 21 -7.83 -4.76 13.05
N PHE A 22 -7.22 -3.58 13.25
CA PHE A 22 -5.97 -3.41 14.01
C PHE A 22 -6.17 -2.64 15.32
N ALA A 23 -7.33 -2.03 15.53
CA ALA A 23 -7.66 -1.28 16.74
C ALA A 23 -9.17 -1.29 17.02
N LYS A 24 -9.50 -1.18 18.31
CA LYS A 24 -10.87 -0.86 18.78
C LYS A 24 -10.83 0.55 19.37
N LEU A 25 -11.82 1.35 19.08
CA LEU A 25 -12.06 2.61 19.76
C LEU A 25 -12.66 2.36 21.17
N TYR A 26 -12.63 3.36 22.04
CA TYR A 26 -13.28 3.28 23.35
C TYR A 26 -14.81 3.02 23.25
N THR A 27 -15.42 3.37 22.11
CA THR A 27 -16.80 3.07 21.77
C THR A 27 -17.05 1.62 21.40
N SER A 28 -16.05 0.75 21.49
CA SER A 28 -16.03 -0.64 21.00
C SER A 28 -16.13 -0.77 19.46
N SER A 29 -16.23 0.32 18.73
CA SER A 29 -16.19 0.32 17.27
C SER A 29 -14.80 -0.10 16.78
N LYS A 30 -14.77 -0.98 15.78
CA LYS A 30 -13.53 -1.41 15.14
C LYS A 30 -13.12 -0.38 14.09
N VAL A 31 -11.83 -0.10 14.02
CA VAL A 31 -11.25 0.61 12.86
C VAL A 31 -10.70 -0.42 11.92
N GLU A 32 -11.22 -0.45 10.73
CA GLU A 32 -10.95 -1.47 9.74
C GLU A 32 -10.33 -0.87 8.49
N ILE A 33 -9.40 -1.63 7.89
CA ILE A 33 -8.79 -1.34 6.60
C ILE A 33 -9.30 -2.40 5.62
N PRO A 34 -9.97 -2.01 4.52
CA PRO A 34 -10.43 -2.96 3.52
C PRO A 34 -9.24 -3.49 2.70
N VAL A 35 -9.12 -4.81 2.63
CA VAL A 35 -8.14 -5.54 1.84
C VAL A 35 -8.89 -6.29 0.75
N ILE A 36 -8.79 -5.85 -0.48
CA ILE A 36 -9.49 -6.41 -1.64
C ILE A 36 -8.55 -7.34 -2.39
N ILE A 37 -8.90 -8.62 -2.45
CA ILE A 37 -8.08 -9.66 -3.05
C ILE A 37 -8.77 -10.22 -4.29
N GLN A 38 -8.05 -10.26 -5.41
CA GLN A 38 -8.48 -10.92 -6.64
C GLN A 38 -7.45 -11.98 -6.99
N ARG A 39 -7.87 -13.23 -7.08
CA ARG A 39 -7.00 -14.35 -7.40
C ARG A 39 -7.41 -15.00 -8.70
N ALA A 40 -6.50 -15.05 -9.68
CA ALA A 40 -6.74 -15.72 -10.96
C ALA A 40 -6.92 -17.24 -10.78
N LYS A 41 -7.49 -17.89 -11.79
CA LYS A 41 -7.51 -19.37 -11.89
C LYS A 41 -6.12 -19.95 -12.10
N THR A 42 -5.24 -19.20 -12.78
CA THR A 42 -3.86 -19.56 -13.05
C THR A 42 -2.94 -19.03 -11.96
N PRO A 43 -2.09 -19.87 -11.34
CA PRO A 43 -1.07 -19.42 -10.40
C PRO A 43 -0.11 -18.41 -11.05
N GLY A 44 0.46 -17.54 -10.24
CA GLY A 44 1.42 -16.52 -10.66
C GLY A 44 1.80 -15.61 -9.48
N PRO A 45 2.51 -14.51 -9.74
CA PRO A 45 2.97 -13.60 -8.69
C PRO A 45 1.82 -12.85 -8.01
N THR A 46 2.08 -12.39 -6.82
CA THR A 46 1.18 -11.52 -6.04
C THR A 46 1.65 -10.08 -6.11
N VAL A 47 0.80 -9.18 -6.56
CA VAL A 47 1.04 -7.74 -6.58
C VAL A 47 0.21 -7.05 -5.50
N LEU A 48 0.88 -6.37 -4.59
CA LEU A 48 0.26 -5.56 -3.54
C LEU A 48 0.19 -4.11 -4.00
N ILE A 49 -1.01 -3.58 -4.10
CA ILE A 49 -1.31 -2.20 -4.52
C ILE A 49 -1.85 -1.43 -3.32
N THR A 50 -1.14 -0.38 -2.91
CA THR A 50 -1.49 0.41 -1.73
C THR A 50 -1.64 1.89 -2.06
N ALA A 51 -2.44 2.58 -1.27
CA ALA A 51 -2.53 4.03 -1.25
C ALA A 51 -2.96 4.53 0.13
N GLY A 52 -3.02 5.84 0.31
CA GLY A 52 -3.52 6.47 1.52
C GLY A 52 -2.70 6.14 2.77
N ILE A 53 -1.39 5.94 2.63
CA ILE A 53 -0.47 5.89 3.78
C ILE A 53 -0.42 7.24 4.50
N HIS A 54 -0.62 8.32 3.76
CA HIS A 54 -0.92 9.66 4.24
C HIS A 54 -2.38 9.98 3.91
N GLY A 55 -3.15 10.38 4.90
CA GLY A 55 -4.61 10.53 4.73
C GLY A 55 -5.03 11.70 3.85
N ASP A 56 -4.19 12.73 3.72
CA ASP A 56 -4.42 13.89 2.87
C ASP A 56 -4.09 13.66 1.38
N GLU A 57 -3.46 12.53 1.03
CA GLU A 57 -3.03 12.19 -0.33
C GLU A 57 -4.14 11.42 -1.10
N ILE A 58 -5.27 12.10 -1.34
CA ILE A 58 -6.50 11.49 -1.88
C ILE A 58 -6.39 11.00 -3.32
N ASN A 59 -5.48 11.55 -4.14
CA ASN A 59 -5.33 11.12 -5.53
C ASN A 59 -4.89 9.65 -5.62
N GLY A 60 -3.97 9.21 -4.75
CA GLY A 60 -3.59 7.80 -4.68
C GLY A 60 -4.76 6.90 -4.34
N VAL A 61 -5.60 7.31 -3.39
CA VAL A 61 -6.82 6.60 -3.00
C VAL A 61 -7.77 6.49 -4.18
N GLU A 62 -7.99 7.59 -4.92
CA GLU A 62 -8.87 7.60 -6.10
C GLU A 62 -8.32 6.73 -7.23
N ILE A 63 -7.00 6.73 -7.47
CA ILE A 63 -6.38 5.83 -8.46
C ILE A 63 -6.70 4.37 -8.10
N VAL A 64 -6.47 3.93 -6.86
CA VAL A 64 -6.75 2.54 -6.45
C VAL A 64 -8.24 2.24 -6.50
N ARG A 65 -9.10 3.19 -6.10
CA ARG A 65 -10.55 3.06 -6.24
C ARG A 65 -10.97 2.84 -7.70
N GLN A 66 -10.39 3.60 -8.66
CA GLN A 66 -10.65 3.44 -10.09
C GLN A 66 -10.14 2.10 -10.63
N ILE A 67 -8.96 1.66 -10.19
CA ILE A 67 -8.42 0.33 -10.55
C ILE A 67 -9.43 -0.76 -10.16
N ILE A 68 -10.00 -0.69 -8.96
CA ILE A 68 -10.99 -1.64 -8.48
C ILE A 68 -12.33 -1.50 -9.22
N ALA A 69 -12.86 -0.28 -9.34
CA ALA A 69 -14.17 -0.03 -9.98
C ALA A 69 -14.19 -0.44 -11.44
N ARG A 70 -13.07 -0.25 -12.16
CA ARG A 70 -12.90 -0.66 -13.56
C ARG A 70 -12.42 -2.10 -13.72
N LYS A 71 -12.30 -2.86 -12.63
CA LYS A 71 -11.86 -4.27 -12.64
C LYS A 71 -10.46 -4.48 -13.22
N ILE A 72 -9.61 -3.46 -13.21
CA ILE A 72 -8.21 -3.53 -13.68
C ILE A 72 -7.37 -4.42 -12.74
N ASN A 73 -7.80 -4.52 -11.47
CA ASN A 73 -7.18 -5.38 -10.46
C ASN A 73 -7.48 -6.87 -10.63
N ILE A 74 -8.21 -7.29 -11.67
CA ILE A 74 -8.44 -8.73 -11.93
C ILE A 74 -7.24 -9.26 -12.71
N PRO A 75 -6.39 -10.12 -12.11
CA PRO A 75 -5.19 -10.60 -12.78
C PRO A 75 -5.51 -11.73 -13.76
N ILE A 76 -4.73 -11.83 -14.86
CA ILE A 76 -4.77 -12.96 -15.77
C ILE A 76 -4.15 -14.21 -15.11
N SER A 77 -3.09 -14.00 -14.32
CA SER A 77 -2.43 -15.02 -13.51
C SER A 77 -1.97 -14.42 -12.19
N GLY A 78 -1.87 -15.23 -11.14
CA GLY A 78 -1.43 -14.79 -9.82
C GLY A 78 -2.53 -14.11 -9.01
N THR A 79 -2.14 -13.13 -8.21
CA THR A 79 -3.03 -12.46 -7.24
C THR A 79 -2.78 -10.96 -7.24
N THR A 80 -3.84 -10.17 -7.10
CA THR A 80 -3.71 -8.75 -6.70
C THR A 80 -4.33 -8.56 -5.33
N ILE A 81 -3.67 -7.77 -4.50
CA ILE A 81 -4.14 -7.32 -3.19
C ILE A 81 -4.20 -5.80 -3.24
N CYS A 82 -5.38 -5.22 -3.15
CA CYS A 82 -5.56 -3.76 -3.17
C CYS A 82 -5.96 -3.27 -1.78
N ILE A 83 -5.24 -2.27 -1.28
CA ILE A 83 -5.54 -1.55 -0.04
C ILE A 83 -5.63 -0.07 -0.38
N PRO A 84 -6.84 0.45 -0.65
CA PRO A 84 -7.00 1.84 -1.07
C PRO A 84 -6.58 2.87 -0.03
N ILE A 85 -6.73 2.53 1.26
CA ILE A 85 -6.47 3.46 2.36
C ILE A 85 -5.79 2.71 3.50
N LEU A 86 -4.49 2.97 3.72
CA LEU A 86 -3.76 2.44 4.87
C LEU A 86 -3.98 3.25 6.15
N ASN A 87 -4.10 4.57 6.02
CA ASN A 87 -4.36 5.49 7.13
C ASN A 87 -5.81 5.96 7.12
N THR A 88 -6.71 5.11 7.56
CA THR A 88 -8.15 5.43 7.62
C THR A 88 -8.44 6.66 8.48
N PHE A 89 -7.74 6.84 9.60
CA PHE A 89 -7.94 8.02 10.45
C PHE A 89 -7.52 9.31 9.77
N GLY A 90 -6.34 9.32 9.16
CA GLY A 90 -5.86 10.49 8.43
C GLY A 90 -6.76 10.82 7.25
N PHE A 91 -7.26 9.81 6.54
CA PHE A 91 -8.20 10.00 5.43
C PHE A 91 -9.50 10.69 5.87
N LEU A 92 -10.10 10.25 6.97
CA LEU A 92 -11.34 10.84 7.49
C LEU A 92 -11.16 12.30 7.95
N ASN A 93 -9.97 12.65 8.39
CA ASN A 93 -9.66 14.00 8.88
C ASN A 93 -8.90 14.86 7.86
N ALA A 94 -8.66 14.35 6.65
CA ALA A 94 -7.81 14.97 5.63
C ALA A 94 -6.43 15.38 6.18
N ASP A 95 -5.85 14.54 7.06
CA ASP A 95 -4.58 14.74 7.73
C ASP A 95 -3.55 13.70 7.26
N ARG A 96 -2.31 14.13 7.14
CA ARG A 96 -1.18 13.26 6.79
C ARG A 96 -0.95 12.19 7.86
N THR A 97 -1.11 12.54 9.12
CA THR A 97 -0.70 11.76 10.29
C THR A 97 -1.82 10.90 10.87
N PHE A 98 -1.46 10.04 11.79
CA PHE A 98 -2.39 9.36 12.68
C PHE A 98 -2.82 10.27 13.83
N PRO A 99 -3.91 9.94 14.59
CA PRO A 99 -4.36 10.73 15.72
C PRO A 99 -3.31 10.96 16.82
N ASP A 100 -2.29 10.11 16.87
CA ASP A 100 -1.15 10.24 17.78
C ASP A 100 -0.04 11.18 17.24
N GLY A 101 -0.30 11.89 16.13
CA GLY A 101 0.63 12.81 15.47
C GLY A 101 1.75 12.14 14.68
N ARG A 102 1.75 10.82 14.56
CA ARG A 102 2.82 10.10 13.85
C ARG A 102 2.52 9.91 12.37
N ASP A 103 3.55 10.12 11.56
CA ASP A 103 3.55 9.72 10.15
C ASP A 103 3.74 8.20 10.05
N LEU A 104 2.74 7.49 9.49
CA LEU A 104 2.78 6.05 9.31
C LEU A 104 4.03 5.63 8.52
N ASN A 105 4.44 6.43 7.52
CA ASN A 105 5.61 6.15 6.68
C ASN A 105 6.95 6.53 7.35
N ARG A 106 6.98 6.66 8.69
CA ARG A 106 8.17 6.88 9.54
C ARG A 106 8.25 5.90 10.71
N VAL A 107 7.36 4.92 10.77
CA VAL A 107 7.31 3.97 11.89
C VAL A 107 7.42 2.51 11.48
N PHE A 108 7.59 2.21 10.20
CA PHE A 108 7.80 0.84 9.72
C PHE A 108 9.13 0.22 10.21
N PRO A 109 9.18 -1.10 10.46
CA PRO A 109 8.12 -2.11 10.29
C PRO A 109 7.07 -2.11 11.42
N GLY A 110 7.19 -1.23 12.40
CA GLY A 110 6.31 -1.12 13.53
C GLY A 110 6.60 -2.10 14.66
N THR A 111 5.77 -2.04 15.71
CA THR A 111 5.82 -2.93 16.86
C THR A 111 4.41 -3.27 17.35
N LYS A 112 4.22 -4.47 17.88
CA LYS A 112 2.92 -4.98 18.33
C LYS A 112 2.27 -4.14 19.44
N THR A 113 3.09 -3.56 20.32
CA THR A 113 2.67 -2.81 21.51
C THR A 113 2.96 -1.31 21.41
N GLY A 114 3.37 -0.82 20.23
CA GLY A 114 3.68 0.58 20.01
C GLY A 114 2.46 1.48 19.87
N SER A 115 2.70 2.70 19.40
CA SER A 115 1.66 3.66 19.06
C SER A 115 0.68 3.09 18.02
N LEU A 116 -0.46 3.74 17.81
CA LEU A 116 -1.45 3.29 16.84
C LEU A 116 -0.85 3.13 15.44
N ALA A 117 -0.13 4.14 14.94
CA ALA A 117 0.58 4.06 13.67
C ALA A 117 1.59 2.91 13.62
N SER A 118 2.37 2.72 14.69
CA SER A 118 3.35 1.63 14.79
C SER A 118 2.70 0.23 14.75
N ARG A 119 1.53 0.09 15.36
CA ARG A 119 0.76 -1.16 15.35
C ARG A 119 0.22 -1.48 13.95
N VAL A 120 -0.31 -0.47 13.25
CA VAL A 120 -0.74 -0.64 11.84
C VAL A 120 0.42 -1.09 10.97
N ALA A 121 1.56 -0.41 11.06
CA ALA A 121 2.77 -0.79 10.34
C ALA A 121 3.21 -2.23 10.66
N TYR A 122 3.15 -2.63 11.94
CA TYR A 122 3.51 -3.97 12.38
C TYR A 122 2.61 -5.06 11.76
N TYR A 123 1.30 -4.91 11.90
CA TYR A 123 0.37 -5.91 11.38
C TYR A 123 0.39 -5.95 9.85
N PHE A 124 0.46 -4.81 9.18
CA PHE A 124 0.64 -4.77 7.73
C PHE A 124 1.90 -5.53 7.31
N THR A 125 3.03 -5.29 7.99
CA THR A 125 4.31 -5.94 7.68
C THR A 125 4.30 -7.44 7.97
N LYS A 126 3.52 -7.90 8.96
CA LYS A 126 3.48 -9.31 9.37
C LYS A 126 2.41 -10.13 8.67
N GLU A 127 1.24 -9.53 8.41
CA GLU A 127 0.06 -10.27 7.99
C GLU A 127 -0.28 -10.07 6.49
N ILE A 128 0.29 -9.06 5.84
CA ILE A 128 -0.04 -8.74 4.44
C ILE A 128 1.20 -8.74 3.56
N LEU A 129 2.22 -7.97 3.94
CA LEU A 129 3.41 -7.77 3.12
C LEU A 129 4.16 -9.07 2.74
N PRO A 130 4.22 -10.13 3.58
CA PRO A 130 4.90 -11.39 3.23
C PRO A 130 4.30 -12.14 2.05
N PHE A 131 3.08 -11.81 1.64
CA PHE A 131 2.43 -12.42 0.48
C PHE A 131 2.77 -11.72 -0.85
N ALA A 132 3.39 -10.54 -0.79
CA ALA A 132 3.67 -9.73 -1.97
C ALA A 132 4.99 -10.10 -2.63
N ASP A 133 4.94 -10.48 -3.90
CA ASP A 133 6.14 -10.58 -4.75
C ASP A 133 6.56 -9.21 -5.27
N TYR A 134 5.60 -8.29 -5.48
CA TYR A 134 5.80 -6.92 -5.93
C TYR A 134 4.85 -5.97 -5.21
N CYS A 135 5.33 -4.75 -4.95
CA CYS A 135 4.51 -3.69 -4.37
C CYS A 135 4.43 -2.47 -5.29
N LEU A 136 3.26 -1.83 -5.31
CA LEU A 136 3.01 -0.55 -5.96
C LEU A 136 2.28 0.35 -4.97
N ASP A 137 2.92 1.46 -4.59
CA ASP A 137 2.40 2.39 -3.59
C ASP A 137 2.11 3.75 -4.21
N PHE A 138 0.87 4.21 -4.11
CA PHE A 138 0.41 5.45 -4.73
C PHE A 138 0.39 6.59 -3.72
N HIS A 139 1.12 7.64 -4.06
CA HIS A 139 1.27 8.88 -3.32
C HIS A 139 0.92 10.10 -4.15
N THR A 140 0.88 11.23 -3.48
CA THR A 140 0.64 12.55 -4.04
C THR A 140 1.59 13.55 -3.37
N GLY A 141 1.86 14.68 -4.00
CA GLY A 141 2.63 15.74 -3.37
C GLY A 141 1.98 16.23 -2.08
N GLY A 142 2.60 15.94 -0.93
CA GLY A 142 2.12 16.36 0.39
C GLY A 142 2.22 17.89 0.59
N ALA A 143 1.48 18.42 1.59
CA ALA A 143 1.45 19.84 1.94
C ALA A 143 1.12 20.74 0.71
N GLN A 144 0.16 20.35 -0.10
CA GLN A 144 -0.31 21.05 -1.29
C GLN A 144 0.75 21.28 -2.38
N ARG A 145 1.89 20.59 -2.33
CA ARG A 145 2.89 20.65 -3.39
C ARG A 145 2.46 19.79 -4.56
N PHE A 146 2.64 20.30 -5.76
CA PHE A 146 2.38 19.54 -6.99
C PHE A 146 3.59 18.67 -7.33
N ASN A 147 3.37 17.37 -7.54
CA ASN A 147 4.34 16.47 -8.14
C ASN A 147 3.91 16.13 -9.57
N ALA A 148 4.80 16.31 -10.54
CA ALA A 148 4.61 15.71 -11.85
C ALA A 148 4.54 14.18 -11.71
N PRO A 149 3.70 13.48 -12.52
CA PRO A 149 3.59 12.03 -12.44
C PRO A 149 4.94 11.35 -12.60
N GLN A 150 5.37 10.62 -11.59
CA GLN A 150 6.70 10.01 -11.52
C GLN A 150 6.70 8.70 -10.74
N ILE A 151 7.63 7.82 -11.10
CA ILE A 151 7.97 6.66 -10.28
C ILE A 151 9.26 6.95 -9.54
N ARG A 152 9.27 6.69 -8.23
CA ARG A 152 10.46 6.77 -7.39
C ARG A 152 10.96 5.37 -7.09
N ILE A 153 12.23 5.13 -7.39
CA ILE A 153 12.91 3.85 -7.17
C ILE A 153 14.21 4.04 -6.38
N THR A 154 14.62 2.97 -5.72
CA THR A 154 15.94 2.92 -5.07
C THR A 154 17.04 2.89 -6.14
N PRO A 155 18.12 3.70 -5.99
CA PRO A 155 19.23 3.69 -6.94
C PRO A 155 19.88 2.30 -7.10
N LYS A 156 20.47 2.05 -8.26
CA LYS A 156 21.25 0.85 -8.59
C LYS A 156 20.47 -0.47 -8.50
N SER A 157 19.16 -0.45 -8.83
CA SER A 157 18.33 -1.64 -8.92
C SER A 157 17.87 -1.87 -10.36
N PRO A 158 18.49 -2.79 -11.12
CA PRO A 158 18.06 -3.13 -12.48
C PRO A 158 16.61 -3.64 -12.54
N GLU A 159 16.18 -4.39 -11.53
CA GLU A 159 14.81 -4.89 -11.44
C GLU A 159 13.78 -3.75 -11.32
N LEU A 160 14.04 -2.78 -10.43
CA LEU A 160 13.15 -1.63 -10.27
C LEU A 160 13.13 -0.73 -11.52
N LEU A 161 14.26 -0.62 -12.23
CA LEU A 161 14.31 0.08 -13.52
C LEU A 161 13.44 -0.62 -14.56
N LYS A 162 13.50 -1.95 -14.65
CA LYS A 162 12.64 -2.74 -15.54
C LYS A 162 11.15 -2.56 -15.18
N LEU A 163 10.80 -2.64 -13.91
CA LEU A 163 9.43 -2.42 -13.46
C LEU A 163 8.94 -0.99 -13.73
N ALA A 164 9.79 0.02 -13.51
CA ALA A 164 9.47 1.41 -13.81
C ALA A 164 9.25 1.65 -15.31
N SER A 165 10.04 0.97 -16.19
CA SER A 165 9.83 1.04 -17.64
C SER A 165 8.51 0.40 -18.08
N ILE A 166 8.07 -0.68 -17.41
CA ILE A 166 6.76 -1.31 -17.64
C ILE A 166 5.63 -0.37 -17.19
N PHE A 167 5.79 0.27 -16.03
CA PHE A 167 4.80 1.25 -15.53
C PHE A 167 4.69 2.48 -16.44
N ASN A 168 5.80 2.88 -17.06
CA ASN A 168 5.89 3.94 -18.07
C ASN A 168 5.36 5.31 -17.61
N ALA A 169 5.70 5.72 -16.39
CA ALA A 169 5.44 7.10 -15.95
C ALA A 169 6.34 8.09 -16.71
N PRO A 170 5.93 9.37 -16.87
CA PRO A 170 6.73 10.39 -17.54
C PRO A 170 8.15 10.55 -17.00
N PHE A 171 8.33 10.30 -15.69
CA PHE A 171 9.64 10.42 -15.04
C PHE A 171 9.91 9.21 -14.14
N THR A 172 11.16 8.75 -14.14
CA THR A 172 11.68 7.80 -13.15
C THR A 172 12.76 8.52 -12.34
N VAL A 173 12.55 8.62 -11.03
CA VAL A 173 13.41 9.36 -10.11
C VAL A 173 14.12 8.40 -9.18
N HIS A 174 15.44 8.47 -9.14
CA HIS A 174 16.28 7.69 -8.24
C HIS A 174 16.37 8.38 -6.88
N VAL A 175 15.80 7.80 -5.84
CA VAL A 175 15.75 8.37 -4.49
C VAL A 175 16.12 7.33 -3.45
N SER A 176 17.06 7.69 -2.59
CA SER A 176 17.41 6.85 -1.43
C SER A 176 16.21 6.57 -0.54
N ASN A 177 16.20 5.41 0.09
CA ASN A 177 15.14 5.03 1.01
C ASN A 177 15.21 5.87 2.29
N ILE A 178 14.06 6.37 2.72
CA ILE A 178 13.93 7.07 4.01
C ILE A 178 13.83 6.01 5.11
N SER A 179 14.61 6.18 6.18
CA SER A 179 14.58 5.28 7.33
C SER A 179 13.15 5.10 7.88
N LYS A 180 12.84 3.88 8.32
CA LYS A 180 11.53 3.51 8.88
C LYS A 180 10.35 3.78 7.93
N SER A 181 10.57 3.80 6.63
CA SER A 181 9.50 3.86 5.63
C SER A 181 9.05 2.48 5.18
N TYR A 182 7.86 2.40 4.57
CA TYR A 182 7.35 1.20 3.90
C TYR A 182 8.35 0.71 2.86
N ARG A 183 8.87 1.62 2.02
CA ARG A 183 9.86 1.30 0.97
C ARG A 183 11.16 0.73 1.54
N THR A 184 11.65 1.25 2.68
CA THR A 184 12.81 0.68 3.39
C THR A 184 12.53 -0.72 3.89
N THR A 185 11.31 -0.98 4.37
CA THR A 185 10.91 -2.30 4.85
C THR A 185 10.84 -3.30 3.70
N CYS A 186 10.22 -2.94 2.58
CA CYS A 186 10.23 -3.76 1.37
C CYS A 186 11.66 -4.09 0.91
N HIS A 187 12.53 -3.09 0.86
CA HIS A 187 13.94 -3.31 0.48
C HIS A 187 14.65 -4.31 1.42
N LYS A 188 14.42 -4.22 2.73
CA LYS A 188 15.04 -5.13 3.72
C LYS A 188 14.57 -6.57 3.61
N ILE A 189 13.34 -6.81 3.20
CA ILE A 189 12.78 -8.16 3.02
C ILE A 189 12.94 -8.68 1.58
N GLY A 190 13.51 -7.89 0.67
CA GLY A 190 13.75 -8.28 -0.71
C GLY A 190 12.54 -8.18 -1.63
N THR A 191 11.47 -7.46 -1.25
CA THR A 191 10.30 -7.25 -2.09
C THR A 191 10.45 -5.96 -2.91
N PRO A 192 10.48 -6.04 -4.25
CA PRO A 192 10.53 -4.86 -5.11
C PRO A 192 9.30 -3.97 -4.93
N ILE A 193 9.52 -2.66 -4.81
CA ILE A 193 8.45 -1.68 -4.67
C ILE A 193 8.66 -0.48 -5.59
N LEU A 194 7.63 -0.15 -6.36
CA LEU A 194 7.51 1.12 -7.07
C LEU A 194 6.68 2.08 -6.21
N LEU A 195 7.16 3.30 -6.05
CA LEU A 195 6.41 4.38 -5.42
C LEU A 195 6.03 5.38 -6.51
N PHE A 196 4.73 5.49 -6.77
CA PHE A 196 4.19 6.52 -7.67
C PHE A 196 3.90 7.80 -6.88
N GLU A 197 4.24 8.92 -7.48
CA GLU A 197 3.88 10.25 -7.00
C GLU A 197 3.22 11.02 -8.14
N GLY A 198 2.07 11.62 -7.91
CA GLY A 198 1.41 12.42 -8.95
C GLY A 198 0.32 13.31 -8.40
N GLY A 199 0.30 14.57 -8.88
CA GLY A 199 -0.68 15.55 -8.45
C GLY A 199 -0.34 16.23 -7.12
N LYS A 200 -1.36 16.75 -6.46
CA LYS A 200 -1.29 17.58 -5.27
C LYS A 200 -2.27 17.06 -4.22
N SER A 201 -1.91 17.08 -2.93
CA SER A 201 -2.80 16.69 -1.84
C SER A 201 -4.03 17.60 -1.79
N GLN A 202 -5.19 17.04 -1.43
CA GLN A 202 -6.46 17.74 -1.27
C GLN A 202 -6.98 18.45 -2.55
N SER A 203 -6.67 17.93 -3.72
CA SER A 203 -7.13 18.52 -5.00
C SER A 203 -7.65 17.47 -5.96
#